data_6b9c6275075f09983f0ca5687e930e3f
#
_entry.id   6b9c6275075f09983f0ca5687e930e3f
#
_cell.length_a   1.000
_cell.length_b   1.000
_cell.length_c   1.000
_cell.angle_alpha   90.00
_cell.angle_beta   90.00
_cell.angle_gamma   90.00
#
_symmetry.space_group_name_H-M   'P 1'
#
loop_
_entity.id
_entity.type
_entity.pdbx_description
1 polymer ?
#
loop_
_entity_poly.entity_id
_entity_poly.type
_entity_poly.pdbx_seq_one_letter_code
_entity_poly.pdbx_strand_id
1 'polypeptide(L)'
;MNINREQVDALNAVIKIAIEKNDYADKVEKVLNDYRKTASIPGFRKGHVPAGMIKRQYGKAVKFDEINRVLQDSLYKYIGDEKLNILGNPLPKEKKDIDLDADDFTFEFEIGLAPAIEVNLQPKKGIVRYEITVTDDQIDKQVERIQKQFGKLVAKGEVIDDDSLEVTGTFFNEEKGIDSQATFTLE
;
A
#
# COMPACT_ATOMS: atom_id res chain seq x y z
N MET A 1 -21.17 -11.44 25.17
CA MET A 1 -20.15 -11.71 24.12
C MET A 1 -18.85 -12.14 24.78
N ASN A 2 -18.21 -13.20 24.30
CA ASN A 2 -16.94 -13.72 24.82
C ASN A 2 -15.95 -13.90 23.67
N ILE A 3 -14.70 -13.40 23.86
CA ILE A 3 -13.64 -13.50 22.87
C ILE A 3 -12.48 -14.24 23.51
N ASN A 4 -12.03 -15.30 22.87
CA ASN A 4 -10.90 -16.10 23.34
C ASN A 4 -9.88 -16.28 22.20
N ARG A 5 -8.58 -16.16 22.53
CA ARG A 5 -7.49 -16.42 21.60
C ARG A 5 -6.82 -17.74 21.95
N GLU A 6 -6.67 -18.59 20.97
CA GLU A 6 -5.95 -19.84 21.04
C GLU A 6 -4.68 -19.73 20.17
N GLN A 7 -3.53 -19.84 20.82
CA GLN A 7 -2.25 -19.84 20.10
C GLN A 7 -2.02 -21.20 19.47
N VAL A 8 -1.83 -21.24 18.17
CA VAL A 8 -1.54 -22.48 17.41
C VAL A 8 -0.04 -22.73 17.37
N ASP A 9 0.73 -21.70 17.01
CA ASP A 9 2.19 -21.72 16.99
C ASP A 9 2.74 -20.29 17.20
N ALA A 10 4.04 -20.10 17.00
CA ALA A 10 4.69 -18.81 17.22
C ALA A 10 4.17 -17.67 16.30
N LEU A 11 3.64 -18.02 15.14
CA LEU A 11 3.21 -17.07 14.11
C LEU A 11 1.71 -17.14 13.80
N ASN A 12 1.00 -18.13 14.32
CA ASN A 12 -0.42 -18.34 14.02
C ASN A 12 -1.25 -18.47 15.28
N ALA A 13 -2.42 -17.83 15.27
CA ALA A 13 -3.39 -17.97 16.34
C ALA A 13 -4.83 -17.99 15.77
N VAL A 14 -5.76 -18.50 16.54
CA VAL A 14 -7.18 -18.52 16.22
C VAL A 14 -7.93 -17.68 17.26
N ILE A 15 -8.72 -16.73 16.78
CA ILE A 15 -9.63 -15.94 17.62
C ILE A 15 -11.03 -16.57 17.52
N LYS A 16 -11.58 -16.98 18.66
CA LYS A 16 -12.96 -17.49 18.79
C LYS A 16 -13.82 -16.42 19.40
N ILE A 17 -14.90 -16.05 18.71
CA ILE A 17 -15.86 -15.04 19.15
C ILE A 17 -17.21 -15.69 19.32
N ALA A 18 -17.70 -15.72 20.56
CA ALA A 18 -19.07 -16.14 20.88
C ALA A 18 -19.96 -14.92 21.03
N ILE A 19 -21.00 -14.86 20.21
CA ILE A 19 -22.01 -13.78 20.19
C ILE A 19 -23.30 -14.36 20.71
N GLU A 20 -23.84 -13.76 21.77
CA GLU A 20 -25.08 -14.13 22.36
C GLU A 20 -26.21 -13.21 21.87
N LYS A 21 -27.46 -13.64 22.02
CA LYS A 21 -28.63 -12.89 21.60
C LYS A 21 -28.65 -11.44 22.09
N ASN A 22 -28.24 -11.22 23.33
CA ASN A 22 -28.26 -9.91 23.97
C ASN A 22 -27.27 -8.91 23.29
N ASP A 23 -26.26 -9.39 22.56
CA ASP A 23 -25.26 -8.54 21.94
C ASP A 23 -25.76 -7.83 20.66
N TYR A 24 -26.77 -8.41 20.01
CA TYR A 24 -27.30 -7.90 18.74
C TYR A 24 -28.82 -7.60 18.75
N ALA A 25 -29.59 -8.14 19.68
CA ALA A 25 -31.06 -8.06 19.65
C ALA A 25 -31.57 -6.61 19.60
N ASP A 26 -31.06 -5.73 20.43
CA ASP A 26 -31.47 -4.31 20.50
C ASP A 26 -31.13 -3.57 19.18
N LYS A 27 -29.99 -3.91 18.57
CA LYS A 27 -29.56 -3.33 17.28
C LYS A 27 -30.51 -3.78 16.16
N VAL A 28 -30.80 -5.06 16.11
CA VAL A 28 -31.75 -5.64 15.14
C VAL A 28 -33.12 -4.99 15.29
N GLU A 29 -33.63 -4.85 16.52
CA GLU A 29 -34.91 -4.21 16.75
C GLU A 29 -34.95 -2.75 16.31
N LYS A 30 -33.90 -2.00 16.60
CA LYS A 30 -33.73 -0.61 16.16
C LYS A 30 -33.77 -0.51 14.64
N VAL A 31 -33.00 -1.33 13.94
CA VAL A 31 -32.93 -1.34 12.46
C VAL A 31 -34.31 -1.74 11.88
N LEU A 32 -34.98 -2.76 12.41
CA LEU A 32 -36.32 -3.15 11.95
C LEU A 32 -37.34 -2.03 12.17
N ASN A 33 -37.25 -1.28 13.27
CA ASN A 33 -38.13 -0.13 13.52
C ASN A 33 -37.84 1.01 12.51
N ASP A 34 -36.60 1.23 12.12
CA ASP A 34 -36.24 2.23 11.09
C ASP A 34 -36.72 1.78 9.70
N TYR A 35 -36.57 0.50 9.36
CA TYR A 35 -37.20 -0.07 8.16
C TYR A 35 -38.73 0.11 8.14
N ARG A 36 -39.39 -0.07 9.27
CA ARG A 36 -40.83 0.14 9.38
C ARG A 36 -41.27 1.54 8.97
N LYS A 37 -40.47 2.57 9.31
CA LYS A 37 -40.76 3.98 8.98
C LYS A 37 -40.63 4.26 7.49
N THR A 38 -39.70 3.55 6.81
CA THR A 38 -39.33 3.82 5.42
C THR A 38 -39.94 2.83 4.41
N ALA A 39 -40.27 1.62 4.85
CA ALA A 39 -40.77 0.56 3.98
C ALA A 39 -42.07 0.92 3.28
N SER A 40 -42.13 0.63 1.99
CA SER A 40 -43.34 0.72 1.17
C SER A 40 -43.78 -0.69 0.80
N ILE A 41 -44.86 -1.16 1.42
CA ILE A 41 -45.44 -2.49 1.16
C ILE A 41 -46.83 -2.30 0.55
N PRO A 42 -47.16 -2.99 -0.56
CA PRO A 42 -48.49 -2.92 -1.15
C PRO A 42 -49.59 -3.18 -0.13
N GLY A 43 -50.61 -2.32 -0.10
CA GLY A 43 -51.72 -2.39 0.83
C GLY A 43 -51.51 -1.65 2.16
N PHE A 44 -50.34 -1.09 2.43
CA PHE A 44 -50.10 -0.32 3.65
C PHE A 44 -49.53 1.07 3.33
N ARG A 45 -50.00 2.06 4.12
CA ARG A 45 -49.42 3.40 4.06
C ARG A 45 -47.99 3.38 4.64
N LYS A 46 -47.05 4.10 3.98
CA LYS A 46 -45.68 4.26 4.46
C LYS A 46 -45.64 4.65 5.94
N GLY A 47 -44.85 3.92 6.73
CA GLY A 47 -44.73 4.12 8.18
C GLY A 47 -45.81 3.42 9.04
N HIS A 48 -46.84 2.86 8.44
CA HIS A 48 -47.96 2.17 9.17
C HIS A 48 -47.95 0.65 8.94
N VAL A 49 -46.88 0.08 8.46
CA VAL A 49 -46.73 -1.37 8.29
C VAL A 49 -46.63 -2.05 9.66
N PRO A 50 -47.38 -3.15 9.92
CA PRO A 50 -47.28 -3.91 11.16
C PRO A 50 -45.87 -4.45 11.38
N ALA A 51 -45.35 -4.31 12.62
CA ALA A 51 -43.98 -4.73 12.96
C ALA A 51 -43.70 -6.22 12.65
N GLY A 52 -44.68 -7.08 12.87
CA GLY A 52 -44.61 -8.51 12.57
C GLY A 52 -44.37 -8.82 11.09
N MET A 53 -44.93 -8.02 10.19
CA MET A 53 -44.72 -8.18 8.74
C MET A 53 -43.31 -7.79 8.33
N ILE A 54 -42.79 -6.66 8.85
CA ILE A 54 -41.43 -6.24 8.66
C ILE A 54 -40.42 -7.30 9.18
N LYS A 55 -40.69 -7.81 10.41
CA LYS A 55 -39.83 -8.84 11.00
C LYS A 55 -39.83 -10.14 10.17
N ARG A 56 -41.00 -10.52 9.63
CA ARG A 56 -41.11 -11.73 8.79
C ARG A 56 -40.39 -11.58 7.47
N GLN A 57 -40.41 -10.39 6.86
CA GLN A 57 -39.85 -10.13 5.54
C GLN A 57 -38.36 -9.82 5.60
N TYR A 58 -37.92 -9.02 6.58
CA TYR A 58 -36.52 -8.50 6.64
C TYR A 58 -35.77 -9.02 7.87
N GLY A 59 -36.42 -9.69 8.82
CA GLY A 59 -35.79 -10.04 10.10
C GLY A 59 -34.54 -10.90 9.98
N LYS A 60 -34.56 -11.93 9.11
CA LYS A 60 -33.36 -12.81 8.92
C LYS A 60 -32.20 -12.05 8.30
N ALA A 61 -32.46 -11.22 7.29
CA ALA A 61 -31.40 -10.43 6.64
C ALA A 61 -30.81 -9.41 7.61
N VAL A 62 -31.64 -8.63 8.29
CA VAL A 62 -31.21 -7.64 9.30
C VAL A 62 -30.46 -8.30 10.45
N LYS A 63 -30.91 -9.48 10.92
CA LYS A 63 -30.20 -10.24 11.95
C LYS A 63 -28.78 -10.62 11.48
N PHE A 64 -28.65 -11.13 10.27
CA PHE A 64 -27.38 -11.52 9.70
C PHE A 64 -26.44 -10.32 9.55
N ASP A 65 -26.93 -9.20 9.03
CA ASP A 65 -26.14 -7.98 8.84
C ASP A 65 -25.66 -7.41 10.18
N GLU A 66 -26.52 -7.36 11.20
CA GLU A 66 -26.14 -6.86 12.53
C GLU A 66 -25.17 -7.79 13.26
N ILE A 67 -25.33 -9.11 13.11
CA ILE A 67 -24.35 -10.07 13.65
C ILE A 67 -22.97 -9.87 13.00
N ASN A 68 -22.92 -9.73 11.68
CA ASN A 68 -21.65 -9.48 10.97
C ASN A 68 -21.02 -8.16 11.42
N ARG A 69 -21.82 -7.12 11.63
CA ARG A 69 -21.33 -5.83 12.12
C ARG A 69 -20.75 -5.93 13.53
N VAL A 70 -21.49 -6.55 14.44
CA VAL A 70 -21.01 -6.78 15.82
C VAL A 70 -19.75 -7.62 15.83
N LEU A 71 -19.69 -8.63 14.98
CA LEU A 71 -18.54 -9.52 14.84
C LEU A 71 -17.30 -8.75 14.39
N GLN A 72 -17.42 -7.95 13.33
CA GLN A 72 -16.30 -7.15 12.81
C GLN A 72 -15.83 -6.11 13.84
N ASP A 73 -16.76 -5.33 14.39
CA ASP A 73 -16.43 -4.30 15.39
C ASP A 73 -15.68 -4.92 16.59
N SER A 74 -16.13 -6.09 17.05
CA SER A 74 -15.56 -6.78 18.19
C SER A 74 -14.21 -7.38 17.91
N LEU A 75 -14.03 -7.96 16.73
CA LEU A 75 -12.75 -8.54 16.27
C LEU A 75 -11.66 -7.46 16.19
N TYR A 76 -11.95 -6.35 15.51
CA TYR A 76 -10.98 -5.27 15.36
C TYR A 76 -10.69 -4.55 16.68
N LYS A 77 -11.72 -4.38 17.52
CA LYS A 77 -11.53 -3.84 18.86
C LYS A 77 -10.61 -4.73 19.70
N TYR A 78 -10.84 -6.03 19.70
CA TYR A 78 -9.98 -6.99 20.42
C TYR A 78 -8.53 -6.96 19.94
N ILE A 79 -8.32 -6.94 18.61
CA ILE A 79 -6.97 -6.85 18.03
C ILE A 79 -6.26 -5.56 18.49
N GLY A 80 -6.99 -4.44 18.55
CA GLY A 80 -6.47 -3.16 19.00
C GLY A 80 -6.18 -3.11 20.51
N ASP A 81 -7.09 -3.60 21.33
CA ASP A 81 -6.97 -3.62 22.80
C ASP A 81 -5.79 -4.52 23.25
N GLU A 82 -5.63 -5.68 22.62
CA GLU A 82 -4.52 -6.61 22.87
C GLU A 82 -3.23 -6.21 22.14
N LYS A 83 -3.25 -5.13 21.36
CA LYS A 83 -2.09 -4.64 20.57
C LYS A 83 -1.43 -5.73 19.73
N LEU A 84 -2.26 -6.59 19.12
CA LEU A 84 -1.77 -7.68 18.30
C LEU A 84 -1.22 -7.16 16.97
N ASN A 85 0.05 -7.42 16.70
CA ASN A 85 0.65 -7.16 15.40
C ASN A 85 0.29 -8.28 14.43
N ILE A 86 -0.82 -8.12 13.71
CA ILE A 86 -1.28 -9.11 12.73
C ILE A 86 -0.67 -8.87 11.36
N LEU A 87 -0.39 -9.95 10.64
CA LEU A 87 0.07 -9.94 9.25
C LEU A 87 -1.13 -10.24 8.34
N GLY A 88 -1.59 -9.22 7.63
CA GLY A 88 -2.76 -9.32 6.77
C GLY A 88 -4.09 -9.23 7.53
N ASN A 89 -5.17 -9.65 6.87
CA ASN A 89 -6.51 -9.64 7.44
C ASN A 89 -6.82 -10.97 8.13
N PRO A 90 -7.62 -10.96 9.22
CA PRO A 90 -8.13 -12.19 9.82
C PRO A 90 -8.94 -13.01 8.80
N LEU A 91 -8.68 -14.29 8.69
CA LEU A 91 -9.35 -15.20 7.78
C LEU A 91 -10.45 -15.96 8.52
N PRO A 92 -11.72 -15.83 8.09
CA PRO A 92 -12.80 -16.58 8.71
C PRO A 92 -12.64 -18.07 8.41
N LYS A 93 -12.75 -18.91 9.43
CA LYS A 93 -12.79 -20.34 9.27
C LYS A 93 -14.17 -20.77 8.82
N GLU A 94 -14.27 -21.40 7.66
CA GLU A 94 -15.55 -21.81 7.10
C GLU A 94 -16.29 -22.78 8.04
N LYS A 95 -17.46 -22.38 8.51
CA LYS A 95 -18.46 -23.30 9.04
C LYS A 95 -19.48 -23.58 7.95
N LYS A 96 -19.65 -24.83 7.59
CA LYS A 96 -20.51 -25.26 6.48
C LYS A 96 -21.97 -24.90 6.63
N ASP A 97 -22.49 -24.73 7.87
CA ASP A 97 -23.89 -24.40 8.11
C ASP A 97 -24.00 -23.43 9.30
N ILE A 98 -24.34 -22.17 9.02
CA ILE A 98 -24.74 -21.21 10.05
C ILE A 98 -26.25 -21.24 10.12
N ASP A 99 -26.79 -21.84 11.19
CA ASP A 99 -28.23 -21.82 11.46
C ASP A 99 -28.65 -20.42 11.92
N LEU A 100 -29.24 -19.64 11.03
CA LEU A 100 -29.72 -18.28 11.31
C LEU A 100 -30.90 -18.25 12.28
N ASP A 101 -31.55 -19.37 12.55
CA ASP A 101 -32.65 -19.48 13.52
C ASP A 101 -32.13 -19.69 14.96
N ALA A 102 -30.82 -20.05 15.12
CA ALA A 102 -30.16 -20.08 16.42
C ALA A 102 -30.07 -18.67 17.05
N ASP A 103 -30.00 -18.61 18.37
CA ASP A 103 -29.86 -17.36 19.12
C ASP A 103 -28.37 -17.02 19.39
N ASP A 104 -27.50 -18.02 19.49
CA ASP A 104 -26.09 -17.86 19.80
C ASP A 104 -25.20 -18.33 18.64
N PHE A 105 -24.15 -17.61 18.41
CA PHE A 105 -23.23 -17.85 17.29
C PHE A 105 -21.78 -17.88 17.77
N THR A 106 -20.99 -18.79 17.21
CA THR A 106 -19.54 -18.84 17.46
C THR A 106 -18.81 -18.78 16.12
N PHE A 107 -17.92 -17.81 15.98
CA PHE A 107 -17.09 -17.61 14.82
C PHE A 107 -15.62 -17.82 15.19
N GLU A 108 -14.86 -18.35 14.25
CA GLU A 108 -13.42 -18.57 14.40
C GLU A 108 -12.68 -17.84 13.27
N PHE A 109 -11.62 -17.12 13.63
CA PHE A 109 -10.76 -16.41 12.70
C PHE A 109 -9.32 -16.84 12.88
N GLU A 110 -8.69 -17.21 11.79
CA GLU A 110 -7.25 -17.48 11.76
C GLU A 110 -6.52 -16.16 11.53
N ILE A 111 -5.50 -15.89 12.35
CA ILE A 111 -4.66 -14.70 12.25
C ILE A 111 -3.19 -15.10 12.19
N GLY A 112 -2.45 -14.44 11.30
CA GLY A 112 -0.99 -14.47 11.31
C GLY A 112 -0.46 -13.39 12.25
N LEU A 113 0.51 -13.72 13.09
CA LEU A 113 1.15 -12.81 14.02
C LEU A 113 2.54 -12.42 13.50
N ALA A 114 2.91 -11.16 13.64
CA ALA A 114 4.26 -10.72 13.37
C ALA A 114 5.22 -11.27 14.43
N PRO A 115 6.37 -11.84 14.04
CA PRO A 115 7.37 -12.28 14.98
C PRO A 115 7.95 -11.09 15.75
N ALA A 116 8.33 -11.30 17.02
CA ALA A 116 9.15 -10.34 17.75
C ALA A 116 10.55 -10.35 17.15
N ILE A 117 10.95 -9.23 16.53
CA ILE A 117 12.26 -9.07 15.92
C ILE A 117 13.10 -8.17 16.82
N GLU A 118 14.18 -8.70 17.38
CA GLU A 118 15.20 -7.92 18.05
C GLU A 118 16.28 -7.54 17.04
N VAL A 119 16.33 -6.27 16.66
CA VAL A 119 17.34 -5.74 15.75
C VAL A 119 18.48 -5.14 16.54
N ASN A 120 19.67 -5.74 16.42
CA ASN A 120 20.88 -5.12 16.94
C ASN A 120 21.43 -4.12 15.91
N LEU A 121 21.24 -2.83 16.17
CA LEU A 121 21.69 -1.74 15.31
C LEU A 121 23.18 -1.39 15.48
N GLN A 122 23.88 -2.08 16.39
CA GLN A 122 25.32 -1.85 16.53
C GLN A 122 26.05 -2.59 15.39
N PRO A 123 26.71 -1.86 14.48
CA PRO A 123 27.43 -2.49 13.39
C PRO A 123 28.64 -3.25 13.94
N LYS A 124 28.83 -4.51 13.54
CA LYS A 124 30.02 -5.31 13.91
C LYS A 124 31.32 -4.73 13.34
N LYS A 125 31.24 -3.94 12.28
CA LYS A 125 32.34 -3.15 11.70
C LYS A 125 31.91 -1.69 11.65
N GLY A 126 32.85 -0.77 11.90
CA GLY A 126 32.57 0.66 11.82
C GLY A 126 31.97 1.06 10.46
N ILE A 127 31.00 1.94 10.48
CA ILE A 127 30.46 2.54 9.24
C ILE A 127 31.51 3.54 8.75
N VAL A 128 32.03 3.29 7.55
CA VAL A 128 33.00 4.21 6.92
C VAL A 128 32.21 5.39 6.35
N ARG A 129 32.52 6.59 6.84
CA ARG A 129 32.05 7.83 6.25
C ARG A 129 33.10 8.33 5.30
N TYR A 130 32.77 8.41 4.03
CA TYR A 130 33.68 9.00 3.03
C TYR A 130 33.51 10.52 3.03
N GLU A 131 34.62 11.25 3.05
CA GLU A 131 34.68 12.68 2.83
C GLU A 131 35.22 12.91 1.43
N ILE A 132 34.43 13.58 0.60
CA ILE A 132 34.83 13.88 -0.77
C ILE A 132 35.68 15.15 -0.74
N THR A 133 36.98 15.02 -1.05
CA THR A 133 37.89 16.13 -1.20
C THR A 133 38.18 16.34 -2.67
N VAL A 134 38.11 17.59 -3.10
CA VAL A 134 38.47 17.97 -4.47
C VAL A 134 39.97 18.23 -4.49
N THR A 135 40.67 17.61 -5.44
CA THR A 135 42.10 17.82 -5.65
C THR A 135 42.33 19.01 -6.58
N ASP A 136 43.51 19.65 -6.47
CA ASP A 136 43.90 20.79 -7.34
C ASP A 136 43.87 20.41 -8.83
N ASP A 137 44.29 19.19 -9.17
CA ASP A 137 44.20 18.65 -10.54
C ASP A 137 42.79 18.60 -11.09
N GLN A 138 41.78 18.26 -10.22
CA GLN A 138 40.41 18.29 -10.64
C GLN A 138 39.88 19.70 -10.85
N ILE A 139 40.35 20.65 -10.04
CA ILE A 139 40.00 22.08 -10.19
C ILE A 139 40.60 22.59 -11.51
N ASP A 140 41.89 22.33 -11.79
CA ASP A 140 42.55 22.78 -13.00
C ASP A 140 41.87 22.23 -14.27
N LYS A 141 41.55 20.94 -14.29
CA LYS A 141 40.80 20.33 -15.38
C LYS A 141 39.42 20.95 -15.60
N GLN A 142 38.75 21.30 -14.52
CA GLN A 142 37.42 21.96 -14.62
C GLN A 142 37.60 23.41 -15.13
N VAL A 143 38.63 24.11 -14.71
CA VAL A 143 38.95 25.46 -15.21
C VAL A 143 39.25 25.44 -16.71
N GLU A 144 40.12 24.50 -17.16
CA GLU A 144 40.39 24.32 -18.58
C GLU A 144 39.13 24.03 -19.40
N ARG A 145 38.24 23.17 -18.87
CA ARG A 145 36.96 22.88 -19.52
C ARG A 145 36.11 24.12 -19.68
N ILE A 146 36.03 24.95 -18.63
CA ILE A 146 35.29 26.21 -18.66
C ILE A 146 35.93 27.19 -19.65
N GLN A 147 37.26 27.30 -19.68
CA GLN A 147 37.99 28.14 -20.62
C GLN A 147 37.73 27.72 -22.07
N LYS A 148 37.73 26.40 -22.36
CA LYS A 148 37.35 25.89 -23.69
C LYS A 148 35.92 26.20 -24.06
N GLN A 149 34.98 26.07 -23.11
CA GLN A 149 33.56 26.32 -23.37
C GLN A 149 33.21 27.80 -23.63
N PHE A 150 33.87 28.72 -22.93
CA PHE A 150 33.62 30.16 -23.01
C PHE A 150 34.72 30.94 -23.73
N GLY A 151 35.74 30.26 -24.23
CA GLY A 151 36.81 30.83 -25.01
C GLY A 151 36.34 31.34 -26.38
N LYS A 152 37.10 32.24 -27.00
CA LYS A 152 36.90 32.66 -28.38
C LYS A 152 37.70 31.79 -29.31
N LEU A 153 37.05 31.18 -30.29
CA LEU A 153 37.75 30.52 -31.39
C LEU A 153 38.54 31.52 -32.18
N VAL A 154 39.85 31.29 -32.28
CA VAL A 154 40.79 32.09 -33.10
C VAL A 154 41.29 31.24 -34.25
N ALA A 155 40.98 31.63 -35.47
CA ALA A 155 41.49 30.94 -36.66
C ALA A 155 43.02 31.07 -36.74
N LYS A 156 43.71 29.91 -36.87
CA LYS A 156 45.15 29.84 -37.13
C LYS A 156 45.33 29.49 -38.60
N GLY A 157 46.35 30.12 -39.23
CA GLY A 157 46.64 29.91 -40.65
C GLY A 157 47.38 28.62 -40.98
N GLU A 158 47.89 27.93 -39.97
CA GLU A 158 48.65 26.67 -40.11
C GLU A 158 48.12 25.64 -39.10
N VAL A 159 48.09 24.37 -39.50
CA VAL A 159 47.79 23.24 -38.62
C VAL A 159 49.03 22.95 -37.79
N ILE A 160 48.95 23.10 -36.49
CA ILE A 160 49.96 22.76 -35.51
C ILE A 160 49.55 21.48 -34.79
N ASP A 161 50.55 20.73 -34.36
CA ASP A 161 50.37 19.51 -33.57
C ASP A 161 49.94 19.90 -32.14
N ASP A 162 48.65 20.13 -31.96
CA ASP A 162 48.03 20.57 -30.70
C ASP A 162 46.66 19.89 -30.61
N ASP A 163 46.50 18.98 -29.64
CA ASP A 163 45.32 18.18 -29.41
C ASP A 163 44.04 19.03 -29.16
N SER A 164 44.21 20.31 -28.87
CA SER A 164 43.08 21.24 -28.68
C SER A 164 42.61 21.92 -29.98
N LEU A 165 43.22 21.61 -31.11
CA LEU A 165 42.93 22.23 -32.39
C LEU A 165 41.66 21.61 -33.02
N GLU A 166 40.68 22.44 -33.32
CA GLU A 166 39.56 22.06 -34.14
C GLU A 166 39.84 22.33 -35.61
N VAL A 167 39.84 21.29 -36.44
CA VAL A 167 40.05 21.39 -37.88
C VAL A 167 38.69 21.27 -38.58
N THR A 168 38.38 22.27 -39.39
CA THR A 168 37.19 22.21 -40.26
C THR A 168 37.65 21.88 -41.68
N GLY A 169 37.21 20.77 -42.19
CA GLY A 169 37.48 20.28 -43.52
C GLY A 169 36.26 20.10 -44.38
N THR A 170 36.38 20.26 -45.65
CA THR A 170 35.31 19.93 -46.61
C THR A 170 35.65 18.61 -47.28
N PHE A 171 34.77 17.65 -47.10
CA PHE A 171 34.84 16.33 -47.76
C PHE A 171 34.06 16.40 -49.05
N PHE A 172 34.74 16.11 -50.15
CA PHE A 172 34.19 16.29 -51.46
C PHE A 172 34.43 15.04 -52.32
N ASN A 173 33.41 14.55 -52.98
CA ASN A 173 33.50 13.44 -53.95
C ASN A 173 32.54 13.70 -55.09
N GLU A 174 33.06 14.04 -56.28
CA GLU A 174 32.27 14.38 -57.46
C GLU A 174 31.46 13.21 -57.98
N GLU A 175 32.00 11.98 -57.95
CA GLU A 175 31.32 10.80 -58.49
C GLU A 175 30.06 10.41 -57.70
N LYS A 176 30.06 10.68 -56.41
CA LYS A 176 28.96 10.36 -55.47
C LYS A 176 28.14 11.55 -55.03
N GLY A 177 28.48 12.75 -55.51
CA GLY A 177 27.76 13.98 -55.16
C GLY A 177 27.84 14.32 -53.67
N ILE A 178 28.93 13.97 -53.02
CA ILE A 178 29.18 14.28 -51.63
C ILE A 178 29.94 15.61 -51.55
N ASP A 179 29.31 16.59 -50.89
CA ASP A 179 29.90 17.86 -50.50
C ASP A 179 29.45 18.16 -49.05
N SER A 180 30.33 17.88 -48.10
CA SER A 180 29.99 17.99 -46.66
C SER A 180 31.17 18.62 -45.92
N GLN A 181 30.83 19.62 -45.12
CA GLN A 181 31.79 20.25 -44.21
C GLN A 181 31.69 19.60 -42.83
N ALA A 182 32.77 19.17 -42.25
CA ALA A 182 32.82 18.61 -40.92
C ALA A 182 33.97 19.24 -40.11
N THR A 183 33.72 19.40 -38.83
CA THR A 183 34.72 19.87 -37.84
C THR A 183 35.09 18.71 -36.93
N PHE A 184 36.37 18.47 -36.71
CA PHE A 184 36.88 17.41 -35.87
C PHE A 184 38.09 17.90 -35.06
N THR A 185 38.30 17.34 -33.90
CA THR A 185 39.51 17.57 -33.09
C THR A 185 40.59 16.56 -33.49
N LEU A 186 41.81 17.00 -33.40
CA LEU A 186 42.99 16.12 -33.63
C LEU A 186 43.28 15.38 -32.30
N GLU A 187 42.57 14.29 -32.02
CA GLU A 187 42.90 13.34 -30.95
C GLU A 187 43.56 12.11 -31.54
#